data_64a29466e21c3ce6e21b4b72f899b6fc
#
_entry.id   64a29466e21c3ce6e21b4b72f899b6fc
#
_cell.length_a   1.000
_cell.length_b   1.000
_cell.length_c   1.000
_cell.angle_alpha   90.00
_cell.angle_beta   90.00
_cell.angle_gamma   90.00
#
_symmetry.space_group_name_H-M   'P 1'
#
loop_
_entity.id
_entity.type
_entity.pdbx_description
1 polymer ?
#
loop_
_entity_poly.entity_id
_entity_poly.type
_entity_poly.pdbx_seq_one_letter_code
_entity_poly.pdbx_strand_id
1 'polypeptide(L)'
;MKKLFTLLGIALLALLAYLAFWPVAVAPVAWEAPPDQGYTGDFAANDRLTALKIVELEGRSGPEDADIGPDGLVHVATHDGEILRIEENGAITVFAQTEGRPLGIEFDDSGTLYVADAYRGLLSVDRGGKVTLLAETTTDGSPILYADDVDIAADGSVYFSDASTRFGAQDNGGTLAASVLDLVEHSSNGRILKYDPAS
;
A
#
# COMPACT_ATOMS: atom_id res chain seq x y z
N MET A 1 -12.53 -53.01 -15.52
CA MET A 1 -12.71 -51.85 -16.44
C MET A 1 -13.91 -50.99 -16.07
N LYS A 2 -15.15 -51.52 -15.98
CA LYS A 2 -16.35 -50.69 -15.65
C LYS A 2 -16.22 -49.86 -14.37
N LYS A 3 -15.73 -50.44 -13.27
CA LYS A 3 -15.53 -49.70 -12.01
C LYS A 3 -14.54 -48.53 -12.13
N LEU A 4 -13.48 -48.68 -12.95
CA LEU A 4 -12.50 -47.62 -13.20
C LEU A 4 -13.15 -46.45 -13.97
N PHE A 5 -13.92 -46.74 -15.00
CA PHE A 5 -14.65 -45.69 -15.73
C PHE A 5 -15.69 -44.97 -14.88
N THR A 6 -16.38 -45.69 -14.01
CA THR A 6 -17.31 -45.06 -13.04
C THR A 6 -16.57 -44.13 -12.10
N LEU A 7 -15.42 -44.53 -11.55
CA LEU A 7 -14.62 -43.70 -10.65
C LEU A 7 -14.07 -42.44 -11.36
N LEU A 8 -13.58 -42.60 -12.59
CA LEU A 8 -13.13 -41.46 -13.39
C LEU A 8 -14.29 -40.48 -13.70
N GLY A 9 -15.48 -41.00 -14.03
CA GLY A 9 -16.67 -40.16 -14.22
C GLY A 9 -17.08 -39.40 -13.00
N ILE A 10 -17.05 -40.01 -11.82
CA ILE A 10 -17.33 -39.34 -10.54
C ILE A 10 -16.27 -38.28 -10.24
N ALA A 11 -14.99 -38.58 -10.43
CA ALA A 11 -13.91 -37.62 -10.21
C ALA A 11 -14.03 -36.39 -11.16
N LEU A 12 -14.39 -36.63 -12.42
CA LEU A 12 -14.63 -35.54 -13.38
C LEU A 12 -15.84 -34.69 -12.98
N LEU A 13 -16.96 -35.30 -12.56
CA LEU A 13 -18.13 -34.56 -12.09
C LEU A 13 -17.80 -33.76 -10.81
N ALA A 14 -17.04 -34.31 -9.89
CA ALA A 14 -16.61 -33.60 -8.69
C ALA A 14 -15.69 -32.41 -9.06
N LEU A 15 -14.78 -32.57 -10.01
CA LEU A 15 -13.94 -31.49 -10.52
C LEU A 15 -14.78 -30.39 -11.19
N LEU A 16 -15.74 -30.76 -12.04
CA LEU A 16 -16.63 -29.80 -12.68
C LEU A 16 -17.50 -29.06 -11.68
N ALA A 17 -18.02 -29.75 -10.67
CA ALA A 17 -18.76 -29.13 -9.58
C ALA A 17 -17.88 -28.18 -8.76
N TYR A 18 -16.65 -28.55 -8.45
CA TYR A 18 -15.67 -27.69 -7.79
C TYR A 18 -15.44 -26.42 -8.62
N LEU A 19 -15.12 -26.54 -9.92
CA LEU A 19 -14.85 -25.41 -10.80
C LEU A 19 -16.08 -24.50 -11.01
N ALA A 20 -17.31 -25.06 -10.96
CA ALA A 20 -18.53 -24.30 -11.19
C ALA A 20 -19.07 -23.60 -9.92
N PHE A 21 -18.85 -24.19 -8.74
CA PHE A 21 -19.49 -23.73 -7.51
C PHE A 21 -18.54 -23.32 -6.40
N TRP A 22 -17.21 -23.49 -6.57
CA TRP A 22 -16.26 -23.02 -5.58
C TRP A 22 -16.26 -21.48 -5.57
N PRO A 23 -16.46 -20.84 -4.41
CA PRO A 23 -16.45 -19.39 -4.35
C PRO A 23 -15.07 -18.84 -4.69
N VAL A 24 -15.02 -17.89 -5.61
CA VAL A 24 -13.81 -17.11 -5.92
C VAL A 24 -13.83 -15.79 -5.15
N ALA A 25 -12.66 -15.29 -4.79
CA ALA A 25 -12.54 -14.07 -3.99
C ALA A 25 -12.96 -12.81 -4.76
N VAL A 26 -12.91 -12.84 -6.09
CA VAL A 26 -13.12 -11.69 -6.97
C VAL A 26 -14.43 -11.79 -7.76
N ALA A 27 -15.04 -10.63 -8.02
CA ALA A 27 -16.20 -10.46 -8.92
C ALA A 27 -15.81 -9.54 -10.09
N PRO A 28 -15.14 -10.07 -11.15
CA PRO A 28 -14.52 -9.24 -12.19
C PRO A 28 -15.52 -8.34 -12.91
N VAL A 29 -15.14 -7.09 -13.12
CA VAL A 29 -15.88 -6.09 -13.89
C VAL A 29 -15.27 -5.97 -15.28
N ALA A 30 -16.11 -5.91 -16.31
CA ALA A 30 -15.65 -5.73 -17.67
C ALA A 30 -14.97 -4.36 -17.83
N TRP A 31 -13.80 -4.37 -18.44
CA TRP A 31 -13.03 -3.16 -18.70
C TRP A 31 -12.43 -3.21 -20.11
N GLU A 32 -12.48 -2.07 -20.81
CA GLU A 32 -11.85 -1.90 -22.12
C GLU A 32 -10.59 -1.05 -21.94
N ALA A 33 -9.44 -1.61 -22.27
CA ALA A 33 -8.19 -0.88 -22.25
C ALA A 33 -8.20 0.28 -23.26
N PRO A 34 -7.80 1.50 -22.86
CA PRO A 34 -7.57 2.56 -23.82
C PRO A 34 -6.45 2.16 -24.80
N PRO A 35 -6.44 2.69 -26.03
CA PRO A 35 -5.38 2.41 -26.98
C PRO A 35 -4.01 2.76 -26.40
N ASP A 36 -3.05 1.84 -26.52
CA ASP A 36 -1.66 2.12 -26.17
C ASP A 36 -1.07 3.15 -27.15
N GLN A 37 -0.63 4.28 -26.61
CA GLN A 37 0.02 5.37 -27.37
C GLN A 37 1.56 5.23 -27.39
N GLY A 38 2.10 4.20 -26.73
CA GLY A 38 3.54 3.99 -26.56
C GLY A 38 4.22 5.08 -25.74
N TYR A 39 5.54 5.02 -25.68
CA TYR A 39 6.37 6.00 -24.96
C TYR A 39 6.68 7.20 -25.88
N THR A 40 5.77 8.15 -25.96
CA THR A 40 5.88 9.36 -26.79
C THR A 40 5.66 10.64 -25.97
N GLY A 41 6.04 11.80 -26.51
CA GLY A 41 5.89 13.08 -25.81
C GLY A 41 6.65 13.12 -24.50
N ASP A 42 5.98 13.48 -23.41
CA ASP A 42 6.59 13.58 -22.07
C ASP A 42 7.06 12.24 -21.52
N PHE A 43 6.55 11.14 -22.05
CA PHE A 43 6.92 9.77 -21.68
C PHE A 43 8.02 9.18 -22.60
N ALA A 44 8.55 9.94 -23.55
CA ALA A 44 9.61 9.44 -24.43
C ALA A 44 10.84 9.03 -23.59
N ALA A 45 11.50 7.96 -24.04
CA ALA A 45 12.74 7.48 -23.40
C ALA A 45 13.76 8.60 -23.28
N ASN A 46 14.40 8.70 -22.12
CA ASN A 46 15.43 9.71 -21.84
C ASN A 46 16.53 9.15 -20.93
N ASP A 47 17.57 9.92 -20.68
CA ASP A 47 18.75 9.55 -19.89
C ASP A 47 18.89 10.36 -18.57
N ARG A 48 17.82 11.05 -18.12
CA ARG A 48 17.86 11.96 -16.96
C ARG A 48 18.28 11.27 -15.66
N LEU A 49 17.98 9.98 -15.51
CA LEU A 49 18.25 9.19 -14.30
C LEU A 49 19.44 8.24 -14.45
N THR A 50 20.36 8.48 -15.35
CA THR A 50 21.54 7.61 -15.56
C THR A 50 22.62 7.75 -14.49
N ALA A 51 22.60 8.82 -13.68
CA ALA A 51 23.56 9.10 -12.61
C ALA A 51 22.97 8.87 -11.20
N LEU A 52 22.17 7.82 -11.02
CA LEU A 52 21.57 7.49 -9.73
C LEU A 52 22.63 7.01 -8.72
N LYS A 53 22.48 7.44 -7.47
CA LYS A 53 23.21 6.90 -6.34
C LYS A 53 22.27 5.94 -5.58
N ILE A 54 22.67 4.68 -5.49
CA ILE A 54 21.94 3.67 -4.72
C ILE A 54 22.32 3.81 -3.25
N VAL A 55 21.33 3.79 -2.37
CA VAL A 55 21.49 3.69 -0.92
C VAL A 55 21.05 2.28 -0.49
N GLU A 56 22.00 1.50 0.02
CA GLU A 56 21.72 0.15 0.51
C GLU A 56 21.03 0.21 1.88
N LEU A 57 19.90 -0.44 2.05
CA LEU A 57 19.09 -0.40 3.28
C LEU A 57 19.47 -1.50 4.29
N GLU A 58 20.70 -1.99 4.27
CA GLU A 58 21.24 -2.98 5.23
C GLU A 58 20.38 -4.26 5.36
N GLY A 59 19.89 -4.75 4.22
CA GLY A 59 19.07 -5.97 4.14
C GLY A 59 17.57 -5.77 4.38
N ARG A 60 17.13 -4.56 4.67
CA ARG A 60 15.70 -4.21 4.72
C ARG A 60 15.12 -4.14 3.32
N SER A 61 13.83 -4.44 3.20
CA SER A 61 13.15 -4.53 1.92
C SER A 61 11.93 -3.60 1.86
N GLY A 62 11.42 -3.43 0.64
CA GLY A 62 10.15 -2.77 0.36
C GLY A 62 10.11 -1.30 0.78
N PRO A 63 11.15 -0.47 0.49
CA PRO A 63 10.94 0.96 0.57
C PRO A 63 9.86 1.33 -0.43
N GLU A 64 8.86 2.04 0.05
CA GLU A 64 7.72 2.41 -0.78
C GLU A 64 7.70 3.91 -1.00
N ASP A 65 7.87 4.67 0.09
CA ASP A 65 7.91 6.11 0.04
C ASP A 65 9.06 6.67 0.87
N ALA A 66 9.45 7.92 0.56
CA ALA A 66 10.53 8.63 1.23
C ALA A 66 10.24 10.13 1.28
N ASP A 67 10.43 10.72 2.46
CA ASP A 67 10.30 12.16 2.66
C ASP A 67 11.52 12.77 3.37
N ILE A 68 11.70 14.08 3.24
CA ILE A 68 12.79 14.83 3.87
C ILE A 68 12.29 15.47 5.15
N GLY A 69 12.80 14.99 6.26
CA GLY A 69 12.43 15.51 7.57
C GLY A 69 12.91 16.96 7.82
N PRO A 70 12.43 17.58 8.91
CA PRO A 70 12.82 18.96 9.29
C PRO A 70 14.30 19.09 9.64
N ASP A 71 14.99 17.99 9.86
CA ASP A 71 16.45 17.90 10.04
C ASP A 71 17.23 17.87 8.71
N GLY A 72 16.53 17.86 7.56
CA GLY A 72 17.10 17.77 6.21
C GLY A 72 17.51 16.37 5.82
N LEU A 73 17.21 15.35 6.62
CA LEU A 73 17.55 13.96 6.37
C LEU A 73 16.39 13.21 5.70
N VAL A 74 16.75 12.24 4.87
CA VAL A 74 15.76 11.38 4.20
C VAL A 74 15.22 10.35 5.18
N HIS A 75 13.90 10.25 5.25
CA HIS A 75 13.18 9.19 5.96
C HIS A 75 12.52 8.26 4.95
N VAL A 76 12.48 6.96 5.25
CA VAL A 76 12.02 5.92 4.30
C VAL A 76 11.15 4.90 5.04
N ALA A 77 9.96 4.63 4.51
CA ALA A 77 9.09 3.56 4.99
C ALA A 77 9.58 2.20 4.46
N THR A 78 9.60 1.16 5.32
CA THR A 78 10.04 -0.19 4.94
C THR A 78 8.96 -1.26 5.14
N HIS A 79 9.19 -2.44 4.55
CA HIS A 79 8.22 -3.54 4.58
C HIS A 79 7.92 -4.03 6.00
N ASP A 80 8.91 -4.03 6.89
CA ASP A 80 8.81 -4.64 8.23
C ASP A 80 8.36 -3.64 9.31
N GLY A 81 7.76 -2.52 8.89
CA GLY A 81 7.18 -1.53 9.82
C GLY A 81 8.16 -0.47 10.31
N GLU A 82 9.43 -0.51 9.88
CA GLU A 82 10.39 0.51 10.27
C GLU A 82 10.26 1.75 9.38
N ILE A 83 10.36 2.92 9.99
CA ILE A 83 10.69 4.16 9.31
C ILE A 83 12.15 4.44 9.60
N LEU A 84 12.96 4.41 8.55
CA LEU A 84 14.41 4.62 8.63
C LEU A 84 14.73 6.09 8.45
N ARG A 85 15.80 6.56 9.06
CA ARG A 85 16.44 7.85 8.81
C ARG A 85 17.84 7.61 8.25
N ILE A 86 18.13 8.25 7.12
CA ILE A 86 19.40 8.12 6.40
C ILE A 86 20.26 9.37 6.68
N GLU A 87 21.35 9.19 7.38
CA GLU A 87 22.28 10.25 7.73
C GLU A 87 23.09 10.72 6.50
N GLU A 88 23.64 11.93 6.52
CA GLU A 88 24.45 12.48 5.41
C GLU A 88 25.64 11.60 5.01
N ASN A 89 26.24 10.89 5.96
CA ASN A 89 27.33 9.94 5.73
C ASN A 89 26.85 8.58 5.20
N GLY A 90 25.55 8.40 5.02
CA GLY A 90 24.91 7.16 4.57
C GLY A 90 24.64 6.13 5.66
N ALA A 91 24.90 6.44 6.94
CA ALA A 91 24.50 5.58 8.04
C ALA A 91 22.97 5.57 8.19
N ILE A 92 22.41 4.43 8.58
CA ILE A 92 20.98 4.24 8.73
C ILE A 92 20.63 4.07 10.20
N THR A 93 19.62 4.78 10.66
CA THR A 93 19.04 4.64 11.99
C THR A 93 17.54 4.36 11.89
N VAL A 94 16.98 3.62 12.83
CA VAL A 94 15.53 3.43 12.95
C VAL A 94 14.97 4.66 13.66
N PHE A 95 14.13 5.43 12.93
CA PHE A 95 13.44 6.59 13.48
C PHE A 95 12.20 6.19 14.26
N ALA A 96 11.39 5.29 13.70
CA ALA A 96 10.18 4.79 14.33
C ALA A 96 9.86 3.36 13.91
N GLN A 97 9.02 2.68 14.70
CA GLN A 97 8.47 1.36 14.40
C GLN A 97 6.96 1.42 14.49
N THR A 98 6.28 1.22 13.35
CA THR A 98 4.81 1.29 13.28
C THR A 98 4.12 0.02 13.75
N GLU A 99 4.82 -1.10 13.79
CA GLU A 99 4.26 -2.45 14.03
C GLU A 99 3.21 -2.85 12.98
N GLY A 100 3.23 -2.21 11.82
CA GLY A 100 2.35 -2.43 10.68
C GLY A 100 3.11 -2.54 9.37
N ARG A 101 2.53 -1.96 8.32
CA ARG A 101 3.14 -1.83 6.99
C ARG A 101 3.01 -0.37 6.54
N PRO A 102 3.94 0.52 6.94
CA PRO A 102 3.95 1.90 6.46
C PRO A 102 4.23 1.92 4.96
N LEU A 103 3.44 2.70 4.24
CA LEU A 103 3.57 2.95 2.81
C LEU A 103 3.88 4.43 2.59
N GLY A 104 2.89 5.30 2.40
CA GLY A 104 3.09 6.73 2.25
C GLY A 104 3.50 7.42 3.56
N ILE A 105 4.42 8.37 3.48
CA ILE A 105 4.90 9.17 4.61
C ILE A 105 5.09 10.63 4.21
N GLU A 106 4.66 11.57 5.05
CA GLU A 106 4.88 12.99 4.83
C GLU A 106 5.02 13.77 6.12
N PHE A 107 6.02 14.66 6.19
CA PHE A 107 6.21 15.58 7.32
C PHE A 107 5.38 16.85 7.15
N ASP A 108 4.73 17.27 8.24
CA ASP A 108 4.19 18.62 8.31
C ASP A 108 5.27 19.66 8.68
N ASP A 109 4.92 20.94 8.57
CA ASP A 109 5.80 22.06 8.95
C ASP A 109 6.21 22.05 10.43
N SER A 110 5.46 21.36 11.30
CA SER A 110 5.76 21.21 12.72
C SER A 110 6.79 20.11 12.99
N GLY A 111 7.06 19.25 11.99
CA GLY A 111 7.93 18.09 12.08
C GLY A 111 7.24 16.85 12.64
N THR A 112 5.92 16.79 12.56
CA THR A 112 5.16 15.56 12.76
C THR A 112 5.13 14.79 11.44
N LEU A 113 5.49 13.51 11.46
CA LEU A 113 5.37 12.63 10.30
C LEU A 113 4.00 11.96 10.30
N TYR A 114 3.23 12.15 9.25
CA TYR A 114 2.02 11.36 8.99
C TYR A 114 2.38 10.11 8.19
N VAL A 115 1.71 9.02 8.49
CA VAL A 115 2.00 7.71 7.90
C VAL A 115 0.70 7.03 7.50
N ALA A 116 0.55 6.69 6.23
CA ALA A 116 -0.45 5.76 5.76
C ALA A 116 0.07 4.34 5.97
N ASP A 117 -0.48 3.63 6.95
CA ASP A 117 -0.07 2.26 7.27
C ASP A 117 -1.13 1.27 6.80
N ALA A 118 -0.77 0.38 5.89
CA ALA A 118 -1.69 -0.54 5.23
C ALA A 118 -2.41 -1.51 6.18
N TYR A 119 -1.88 -1.71 7.40
CA TYR A 119 -2.46 -2.59 8.40
C TYR A 119 -3.12 -1.83 9.55
N ARG A 120 -2.77 -0.58 9.75
CA ARG A 120 -3.16 0.20 10.93
C ARG A 120 -3.97 1.45 10.62
N GLY A 121 -4.06 1.87 9.36
CA GLY A 121 -4.73 3.10 8.95
C GLY A 121 -3.81 4.33 9.00
N LEU A 122 -4.31 5.47 9.46
CA LEU A 122 -3.53 6.70 9.55
C LEU A 122 -2.84 6.79 10.93
N LEU A 123 -1.52 7.00 10.90
CA LEU A 123 -0.70 7.19 12.09
C LEU A 123 -0.03 8.57 12.06
N SER A 124 0.44 9.03 13.21
CA SER A 124 1.44 10.11 13.32
C SER A 124 2.65 9.65 14.10
N VAL A 125 3.80 10.21 13.76
CA VAL A 125 5.06 9.99 14.47
C VAL A 125 5.62 11.35 14.89
N ASP A 126 5.84 11.54 16.18
CA ASP A 126 6.44 12.78 16.69
C ASP A 126 7.95 12.83 16.42
N ARG A 127 8.57 13.99 16.66
CA ARG A 127 10.02 14.19 16.47
C ARG A 127 10.92 13.24 17.27
N GLY A 128 10.37 12.58 18.28
CA GLY A 128 11.06 11.58 19.10
C GLY A 128 10.87 10.14 18.62
N GLY A 129 10.13 9.92 17.51
CA GLY A 129 9.84 8.60 16.96
C GLY A 129 8.66 7.89 17.65
N LYS A 130 7.88 8.60 18.48
CA LYS A 130 6.70 8.01 19.12
C LYS A 130 5.55 7.95 18.12
N VAL A 131 5.06 6.75 17.85
CA VAL A 131 3.91 6.47 16.99
C VAL A 131 2.59 6.63 17.76
N THR A 132 1.62 7.27 17.11
CA THR A 132 0.25 7.42 17.61
C THR A 132 -0.74 7.05 16.51
N LEU A 133 -1.74 6.22 16.83
CA LEU A 133 -2.85 5.92 15.92
C LEU A 133 -3.81 7.10 15.88
N LEU A 134 -4.08 7.62 14.68
CA LEU A 134 -5.02 8.73 14.44
C LEU A 134 -6.39 8.23 13.98
N ALA A 135 -6.41 7.31 13.01
CA ALA A 135 -7.65 6.75 12.49
C ALA A 135 -7.45 5.34 11.92
N GLU A 136 -8.30 4.40 12.34
CA GLU A 136 -8.44 3.05 11.75
C GLU A 136 -9.84 2.82 11.18
N THR A 137 -10.75 3.78 11.40
CA THR A 137 -12.12 3.80 10.87
C THR A 137 -12.50 5.21 10.45
N THR A 138 -13.43 5.31 9.53
CA THR A 138 -14.06 6.58 9.13
C THR A 138 -15.15 7.00 10.11
N THR A 139 -15.65 8.23 9.99
CA THR A 139 -16.70 8.78 10.87
C THR A 139 -18.03 8.03 10.80
N ASP A 140 -18.30 7.30 9.71
CA ASP A 140 -19.47 6.43 9.57
C ASP A 140 -19.23 5.00 10.12
N GLY A 141 -18.06 4.74 10.68
CA GLY A 141 -17.67 3.46 11.25
C GLY A 141 -17.13 2.44 10.24
N SER A 142 -16.93 2.82 8.99
CA SER A 142 -16.30 1.95 7.99
C SER A 142 -14.82 1.76 8.30
N PRO A 143 -14.27 0.52 8.25
CA PRO A 143 -12.85 0.31 8.50
C PRO A 143 -11.99 0.91 7.37
N ILE A 144 -10.79 1.33 7.72
CA ILE A 144 -9.70 1.65 6.78
C ILE A 144 -8.89 0.37 6.63
N LEU A 145 -8.92 -0.24 5.44
CA LEU A 145 -8.40 -1.59 5.24
C LEU A 145 -7.04 -1.61 4.54
N TYR A 146 -6.69 -0.52 3.85
CA TYR A 146 -5.47 -0.45 3.07
C TYR A 146 -5.06 1.01 2.86
N ALA A 147 -4.67 1.70 3.94
CA ALA A 147 -4.07 3.02 3.80
C ALA A 147 -2.75 2.91 3.03
N ASP A 148 -2.57 3.75 2.00
CA ASP A 148 -1.52 3.56 1.01
C ASP A 148 -0.62 4.79 0.87
N ASP A 149 -1.17 5.95 0.53
CA ASP A 149 -0.42 7.18 0.34
C ASP A 149 -1.02 8.32 1.15
N VAL A 150 -0.23 9.33 1.49
CA VAL A 150 -0.62 10.47 2.32
C VAL A 150 -0.06 11.77 1.76
N ASP A 151 -0.85 12.85 1.84
CA ASP A 151 -0.47 14.21 1.43
C ASP A 151 -1.07 15.24 2.39
N ILE A 152 -0.35 16.31 2.66
CA ILE A 152 -0.73 17.37 3.61
C ILE A 152 -1.03 18.66 2.85
N ALA A 153 -2.28 19.08 2.89
CA ALA A 153 -2.69 20.32 2.26
C ALA A 153 -2.16 21.56 3.00
N ALA A 154 -2.09 22.70 2.31
CA ALA A 154 -1.60 23.96 2.88
C ALA A 154 -2.39 24.47 4.11
N ASP A 155 -3.61 24.00 4.33
CA ASP A 155 -4.43 24.31 5.51
C ASP A 155 -4.17 23.35 6.68
N GLY A 156 -3.25 22.40 6.53
CA GLY A 156 -2.91 21.37 7.51
C GLY A 156 -3.84 20.15 7.49
N SER A 157 -4.84 20.10 6.60
CA SER A 157 -5.65 18.91 6.41
C SER A 157 -4.81 17.79 5.81
N VAL A 158 -4.95 16.59 6.35
CA VAL A 158 -4.26 15.39 5.86
C VAL A 158 -5.18 14.60 4.95
N TYR A 159 -4.76 14.34 3.72
CA TYR A 159 -5.46 13.48 2.79
C TYR A 159 -4.69 12.19 2.61
N PHE A 160 -5.38 11.07 2.59
CA PHE A 160 -4.73 9.79 2.37
C PHE A 160 -5.64 8.84 1.58
N SER A 161 -5.03 7.95 0.83
CA SER A 161 -5.74 6.92 0.11
C SER A 161 -6.01 5.70 1.00
N ASP A 162 -7.19 5.09 0.83
CA ASP A 162 -7.50 3.73 1.26
C ASP A 162 -7.70 2.93 -0.03
N ALA A 163 -6.67 2.19 -0.42
CA ALA A 163 -6.55 1.60 -1.76
C ALA A 163 -7.67 0.59 -2.04
N SER A 164 -8.19 -0.07 -1.00
CA SER A 164 -9.30 -1.00 -1.15
C SER A 164 -10.18 -1.07 0.09
N THR A 165 -11.45 -0.78 -0.08
CA THR A 165 -12.50 -1.03 0.94
C THR A 165 -12.97 -2.48 0.96
N ARG A 166 -12.46 -3.33 0.07
CA ARG A 166 -12.85 -4.74 -0.09
C ARG A 166 -11.71 -5.70 0.23
N PHE A 167 -10.53 -5.46 -0.29
CA PHE A 167 -9.37 -6.34 -0.15
C PHE A 167 -8.35 -5.69 0.78
N GLY A 168 -8.63 -5.79 2.10
CA GLY A 168 -7.71 -5.28 3.11
C GLY A 168 -6.34 -5.95 3.02
N ALA A 169 -5.27 -5.16 3.12
CA ALA A 169 -3.91 -5.67 2.96
C ALA A 169 -3.56 -6.75 3.98
N GLN A 170 -3.93 -6.56 5.24
CA GLN A 170 -3.65 -7.52 6.31
C GLN A 170 -4.42 -8.84 6.13
N ASP A 171 -5.71 -8.76 5.76
CA ASP A 171 -6.59 -9.92 5.66
C ASP A 171 -6.33 -10.78 4.43
N ASN A 172 -5.71 -10.21 3.38
CA ASN A 172 -5.46 -10.89 2.11
C ASN A 172 -3.98 -11.27 1.89
N GLY A 173 -3.20 -11.36 2.96
CA GLY A 173 -1.82 -11.87 2.88
C GLY A 173 -0.78 -10.83 2.47
N GLY A 174 -1.06 -9.56 2.69
CA GLY A 174 -0.17 -8.43 2.44
C GLY A 174 -0.60 -7.55 1.28
N THR A 175 0.09 -6.42 1.14
CA THR A 175 -0.22 -5.38 0.16
C THR A 175 -0.24 -5.90 -1.28
N LEU A 176 0.77 -6.66 -1.69
CA LEU A 176 0.84 -7.21 -3.05
C LEU A 176 -0.33 -8.16 -3.36
N ALA A 177 -0.67 -9.05 -2.43
CA ALA A 177 -1.74 -10.02 -2.66
C ALA A 177 -3.12 -9.33 -2.72
N ALA A 178 -3.37 -8.34 -1.86
CA ALA A 178 -4.57 -7.51 -1.90
C ALA A 178 -4.67 -6.71 -3.20
N SER A 179 -3.58 -6.07 -3.65
CA SER A 179 -3.53 -5.32 -4.92
C SER A 179 -3.79 -6.20 -6.13
N VAL A 180 -3.28 -7.45 -6.13
CA VAL A 180 -3.56 -8.41 -7.23
C VAL A 180 -5.05 -8.74 -7.29
N LEU A 181 -5.74 -8.88 -6.15
CA LEU A 181 -7.19 -9.13 -6.14
C LEU A 181 -7.98 -7.95 -6.73
N ASP A 182 -7.63 -6.71 -6.36
CA ASP A 182 -8.24 -5.49 -6.92
C ASP A 182 -7.99 -5.37 -8.44
N LEU A 183 -6.76 -5.63 -8.88
CA LEU A 183 -6.39 -5.62 -10.30
C LEU A 183 -7.18 -6.65 -11.10
N VAL A 184 -7.35 -7.86 -10.58
CA VAL A 184 -8.10 -8.93 -11.26
C VAL A 184 -9.60 -8.62 -11.26
N GLU A 185 -10.12 -8.00 -10.20
CA GLU A 185 -11.52 -7.65 -10.12
C GLU A 185 -11.89 -6.46 -11.01
N HIS A 186 -11.00 -5.48 -11.18
CA HIS A 186 -11.25 -4.24 -11.92
C HIS A 186 -12.44 -3.42 -11.41
N SER A 187 -12.77 -3.53 -10.13
CA SER A 187 -13.80 -2.71 -9.49
C SER A 187 -13.20 -1.47 -8.84
N SER A 188 -14.03 -0.45 -8.61
CA SER A 188 -13.58 0.81 -8.00
C SER A 188 -13.74 0.71 -6.48
N ASN A 189 -12.79 0.05 -5.81
CA ASN A 189 -12.83 -0.18 -4.37
C ASN A 189 -12.05 0.86 -3.56
N GLY A 190 -11.21 1.67 -4.20
CA GLY A 190 -10.41 2.70 -3.54
C GLY A 190 -11.22 3.96 -3.19
N ARG A 191 -10.75 4.69 -2.18
CA ARG A 191 -11.29 5.99 -1.76
C ARG A 191 -10.19 6.92 -1.25
N ILE A 192 -10.45 8.22 -1.26
CA ILE A 192 -9.61 9.22 -0.59
C ILE A 192 -10.33 9.66 0.68
N LEU A 193 -9.59 9.69 1.76
CA LEU A 193 -10.05 10.11 3.08
C LEU A 193 -9.39 11.43 3.47
N LYS A 194 -10.09 12.22 4.28
CA LYS A 194 -9.58 13.46 4.88
C LYS A 194 -9.57 13.30 6.39
N TYR A 195 -8.44 13.62 7.01
CA TYR A 195 -8.30 13.80 8.44
C TYR A 195 -8.01 15.28 8.75
N ASP A 196 -8.70 15.83 9.72
CA ASP A 196 -8.50 17.21 10.20
C ASP A 196 -7.86 17.15 11.59
N PRO A 197 -6.57 17.53 11.73
CA PRO A 197 -5.89 17.50 13.03
C PRO A 197 -6.48 18.46 14.08
N ALA A 198 -7.31 19.42 13.65
CA ALA A 198 -7.95 20.41 14.53
C ALA A 198 -9.35 19.98 15.03
N SER A 199 -9.88 18.84 14.58
CA SER A 199 -11.25 18.39 14.87
C SER A 199 -11.36 17.50 16.13
#